data_901d0822678e74f6345885ad31c345d6
#
_entry.id   901d0822678e74f6345885ad31c345d6
#
_cell.length_a   1.000
_cell.length_b   1.000
_cell.length_c   1.000
_cell.angle_alpha   90.00
_cell.angle_beta   90.00
_cell.angle_gamma   90.00
#
_symmetry.space_group_name_H-M   'P 1'
#
loop_
_entity.id
_entity.type
_entity.pdbx_description
1 polymer ?
#
loop_
_entity_poly.entity_id
_entity_poly.type
_entity_poly.pdbx_seq_one_letter_code
_entity_poly.pdbx_strand_id
1 'polypeptide(L)'
;MPDAFHYGDTKANTLVHIAEYKGGLNLPVLASMGLGLIEPIAGIPEVSRPIAAFGKMAEISVGKDTTSGHWELAGCPLFTAFPVYPNGFPPEVIEKFTTYTGLRVLGNKAASGTEIIVELGEEHLRTGQPIVYTSADSVFQIAAHEEIIPLERLYELCKIVREKICVGDHAVGRIIARPFIGKPGSFARTANRHDYSLQPPEATVLDLLKQAGLSVTGIGKIADIYAHQGLTQSYPTKSNKQGMEIITDLAERDFTNGLIMANLVEFDSAYGHRNDPAGYAQALEEFDLALASFKAKLTEDDLLFITADHGCDPTLAGTDHTREYVPLLAYHQRLAGQVINLGVRSTFADLGATIADNFGLPPLAYGQSFLKDLLR
;
A
#
# COMPACT_ATOMS: atom_id res chain seq x y z
N MET A 1 -7.36 1.46 18.09
CA MET A 1 -6.31 0.43 18.31
C MET A 1 -5.76 0.55 19.72
N PRO A 2 -5.50 -0.57 20.45
CA PRO A 2 -4.95 -0.51 21.80
C PRO A 2 -3.57 0.13 21.90
N ASP A 3 -2.78 0.02 20.85
CA ASP A 3 -1.41 0.55 20.73
C ASP A 3 -1.32 1.93 20.05
N ALA A 4 -2.44 2.51 19.64
CA ALA A 4 -2.48 3.81 18.94
C ALA A 4 -1.78 4.95 19.73
N PHE A 5 -1.72 4.83 21.06
CA PHE A 5 -1.04 5.81 21.90
C PHE A 5 0.48 5.87 21.67
N HIS A 6 1.10 4.76 21.25
CA HIS A 6 2.53 4.72 20.92
C HIS A 6 2.84 5.52 19.63
N TYR A 7 1.83 5.69 18.77
CA TYR A 7 1.93 6.40 17.50
C TYR A 7 1.38 7.83 17.56
N GLY A 8 0.79 8.24 18.69
CA GLY A 8 0.13 9.52 18.85
C GLY A 8 -1.30 9.57 18.23
N ASP A 9 -1.83 8.43 17.81
CA ASP A 9 -3.04 8.31 16.99
C ASP A 9 -4.30 7.93 17.78
N THR A 10 -4.33 8.19 19.09
CA THR A 10 -5.45 7.80 19.97
C THR A 10 -6.81 8.37 19.58
N LYS A 11 -6.81 9.43 18.77
CA LYS A 11 -8.03 10.10 18.30
C LYS A 11 -8.35 9.77 16.84
N ALA A 12 -7.51 8.99 16.16
CA ALA A 12 -7.72 8.70 14.75
C ALA A 12 -8.95 7.82 14.53
N ASN A 13 -9.78 8.23 13.60
CA ASN A 13 -10.90 7.46 13.08
C ASN A 13 -11.32 8.01 11.71
N THR A 14 -10.62 7.58 10.68
CA THR A 14 -10.69 8.11 9.32
C THR A 14 -12.14 8.22 8.82
N LEU A 15 -12.90 7.12 8.84
CA LEU A 15 -14.26 7.13 8.27
C LEU A 15 -15.25 7.96 9.07
N VAL A 16 -15.18 7.90 10.41
CA VAL A 16 -16.08 8.66 11.29
C VAL A 16 -15.82 10.15 11.14
N HIS A 17 -14.57 10.58 11.19
CA HIS A 17 -14.22 11.99 11.08
C HIS A 17 -14.53 12.60 9.72
N ILE A 18 -14.32 11.86 8.63
CA ILE A 18 -14.73 12.29 7.29
C ILE A 18 -16.25 12.45 7.21
N ALA A 19 -16.99 11.50 7.79
CA ALA A 19 -18.45 11.56 7.84
C ALA A 19 -18.95 12.75 8.66
N GLU A 20 -18.35 13.02 9.82
CA GLU A 20 -18.66 14.19 10.66
C GLU A 20 -18.35 15.51 9.94
N TYR A 21 -17.18 15.60 9.30
CA TYR A 21 -16.76 16.76 8.52
C TYR A 21 -17.77 17.10 7.42
N LYS A 22 -18.25 16.09 6.70
CA LYS A 22 -19.23 16.28 5.61
C LYS A 22 -20.66 16.49 6.11
N GLY A 23 -20.97 16.15 7.35
CA GLY A 23 -22.34 16.12 7.89
C GLY A 23 -23.12 14.86 7.48
N GLY A 24 -22.42 13.80 7.13
CA GLY A 24 -22.93 12.47 6.75
C GLY A 24 -22.46 12.01 5.38
N LEU A 25 -22.07 10.74 5.28
CA LEU A 25 -21.70 10.07 4.04
C LEU A 25 -22.91 9.35 3.43
N ASN A 26 -22.99 9.33 2.10
CA ASN A 26 -24.00 8.59 1.35
C ASN A 26 -23.35 7.39 0.66
N LEU A 27 -23.29 6.25 1.36
CA LEU A 27 -22.64 5.01 0.90
C LEU A 27 -23.63 3.83 0.94
N PRO A 28 -24.68 3.83 0.09
CA PRO A 28 -25.77 2.84 0.18
C PRO A 28 -25.31 1.39 -0.01
N VAL A 29 -24.30 1.13 -0.84
CA VAL A 29 -23.79 -0.24 -1.07
C VAL A 29 -23.01 -0.74 0.14
N LEU A 30 -22.05 0.05 0.65
CA LEU A 30 -21.29 -0.28 1.85
C LEU A 30 -22.20 -0.37 3.09
N ALA A 31 -23.20 0.50 3.20
CA ALA A 31 -24.21 0.40 4.24
C ALA A 31 -24.97 -0.93 4.16
N SER A 32 -25.41 -1.35 2.97
CA SER A 32 -26.07 -2.64 2.76
C SER A 32 -25.16 -3.83 3.09
N MET A 33 -23.85 -3.69 2.96
CA MET A 33 -22.85 -4.69 3.35
C MET A 33 -22.62 -4.75 4.87
N GLY A 34 -23.11 -3.76 5.64
CA GLY A 34 -23.01 -3.75 7.09
C GLY A 34 -21.94 -2.81 7.64
N LEU A 35 -21.44 -1.84 6.86
CA LEU A 35 -20.42 -0.89 7.31
C LEU A 35 -20.87 -0.16 8.60
N GLY A 36 -22.13 0.30 8.68
CA GLY A 36 -22.69 0.93 9.88
C GLY A 36 -22.85 0.02 11.10
N LEU A 37 -22.71 -1.31 10.95
CA LEU A 37 -22.71 -2.27 12.04
C LEU A 37 -21.33 -2.47 12.68
N ILE A 38 -20.27 -2.00 12.02
CA ILE A 38 -18.88 -2.05 12.55
C ILE A 38 -18.71 -0.96 13.59
N GLU A 39 -19.16 0.26 13.25
CA GLU A 39 -19.09 1.45 14.09
C GLU A 39 -20.12 2.47 13.59
N PRO A 40 -20.75 3.28 14.48
CA PRO A 40 -21.64 4.35 14.06
C PRO A 40 -20.92 5.39 13.20
N ILE A 41 -21.38 5.60 11.97
CA ILE A 41 -20.84 6.57 11.01
C ILE A 41 -21.98 7.47 10.54
N ALA A 42 -21.82 8.79 10.63
CA ALA A 42 -22.84 9.74 10.23
C ALA A 42 -23.27 9.53 8.76
N GLY A 43 -24.58 9.43 8.52
CA GLY A 43 -25.17 9.19 7.20
C GLY A 43 -25.20 7.71 6.77
N ILE A 44 -24.60 6.78 7.53
CA ILE A 44 -24.61 5.35 7.23
C ILE A 44 -25.51 4.60 8.22
N PRO A 45 -26.67 4.09 7.78
CA PRO A 45 -27.58 3.40 8.67
C PRO A 45 -27.07 2.02 9.06
N GLU A 46 -27.38 1.59 10.28
CA GLU A 46 -27.34 0.19 10.66
C GLU A 46 -28.44 -0.57 9.91
N VAL A 47 -28.05 -1.66 9.25
CA VAL A 47 -29.00 -2.50 8.53
C VAL A 47 -29.27 -3.79 9.31
N SER A 48 -30.55 -4.17 9.41
CA SER A 48 -30.94 -5.39 10.14
C SER A 48 -30.59 -6.70 9.42
N ARG A 49 -30.36 -6.64 8.09
CA ARG A 49 -30.01 -7.78 7.24
C ARG A 49 -28.91 -7.37 6.27
N PRO A 50 -27.65 -7.37 6.69
CA PRO A 50 -26.53 -7.09 5.81
C PRO A 50 -26.41 -8.17 4.73
N ILE A 51 -25.84 -7.78 3.59
CA ILE A 51 -25.57 -8.70 2.47
C ILE A 51 -24.15 -9.26 2.51
N ALA A 52 -23.35 -8.88 3.48
CA ALA A 52 -21.99 -9.32 3.69
C ALA A 52 -21.74 -9.63 5.17
N ALA A 53 -20.71 -10.40 5.46
CA ALA A 53 -20.14 -10.47 6.79
C ALA A 53 -19.34 -9.20 7.07
N PHE A 54 -19.33 -8.74 8.32
CA PHE A 54 -18.73 -7.48 8.72
C PHE A 54 -17.92 -7.61 10.01
N GLY A 55 -16.88 -6.80 10.13
CA GLY A 55 -16.01 -6.72 11.30
C GLY A 55 -14.93 -5.68 11.09
N LYS A 56 -13.92 -5.69 11.94
CA LYS A 56 -12.74 -4.84 11.80
C LYS A 56 -11.46 -5.61 12.15
N MET A 57 -10.33 -5.15 11.62
CA MET A 57 -9.04 -5.78 11.84
C MET A 57 -8.08 -4.84 12.55
N ALA A 58 -7.26 -5.41 13.44
CA ALA A 58 -6.12 -4.76 14.05
C ALA A 58 -4.86 -5.05 13.24
N GLU A 59 -3.96 -4.11 13.14
CA GLU A 59 -2.63 -4.31 12.59
C GLU A 59 -1.65 -4.72 13.71
N ILE A 60 -0.84 -5.76 13.49
CA ILE A 60 0.22 -6.17 14.42
C ILE A 60 1.62 -5.78 13.92
N SER A 61 1.77 -5.43 12.64
CA SER A 61 3.02 -4.86 12.14
C SER A 61 3.37 -3.60 12.90
N VAL A 62 4.66 -3.39 13.12
CA VAL A 62 5.14 -2.18 13.81
C VAL A 62 5.10 -0.92 12.93
N GLY A 63 4.96 -1.07 11.62
CA GLY A 63 4.67 0.03 10.70
C GLY A 63 3.20 0.42 10.71
N LYS A 64 2.88 1.55 10.12
CA LYS A 64 1.52 1.99 9.77
C LYS A 64 1.50 2.52 8.34
N ASP A 65 2.39 2.01 7.51
CA ASP A 65 2.59 2.41 6.13
C ASP A 65 2.00 1.38 5.16
N THR A 66 1.80 1.82 3.92
CA THR A 66 1.22 1.00 2.84
C THR A 66 1.90 -0.36 2.67
N THR A 67 3.23 -0.42 2.80
CA THR A 67 3.97 -1.68 2.64
C THR A 67 3.68 -2.64 3.77
N SER A 68 3.78 -2.16 5.02
CA SER A 68 3.50 -2.95 6.23
C SER A 68 2.08 -3.51 6.23
N GLY A 69 1.09 -2.66 5.96
CA GLY A 69 -0.32 -3.07 5.94
C GLY A 69 -0.62 -4.09 4.84
N HIS A 70 -0.17 -3.85 3.61
CA HIS A 70 -0.40 -4.79 2.50
C HIS A 70 0.29 -6.13 2.72
N TRP A 71 1.54 -6.14 3.21
CA TRP A 71 2.23 -7.40 3.47
C TRP A 71 1.54 -8.19 4.59
N GLU A 72 1.05 -7.51 5.63
CA GLU A 72 0.29 -8.16 6.68
C GLU A 72 -1.04 -8.71 6.15
N LEU A 73 -1.79 -7.95 5.32
CA LEU A 73 -2.99 -8.45 4.64
C LEU A 73 -2.73 -9.73 3.84
N ALA A 74 -1.52 -9.88 3.30
CA ALA A 74 -1.11 -11.07 2.56
C ALA A 74 -0.46 -12.17 3.43
N GLY A 75 -0.48 -12.01 4.77
CA GLY A 75 0.00 -13.00 5.74
C GLY A 75 1.46 -12.86 6.15
N CYS A 76 2.09 -11.71 5.89
CA CYS A 76 3.48 -11.43 6.23
C CYS A 76 3.60 -10.15 7.11
N PRO A 77 3.24 -10.21 8.41
CA PRO A 77 3.38 -9.06 9.30
C PRO A 77 4.85 -8.72 9.58
N LEU A 78 5.13 -7.43 9.79
CA LEU A 78 6.46 -6.93 10.06
C LEU A 78 6.62 -6.59 11.55
N PHE A 79 7.54 -7.27 12.24
CA PHE A 79 7.85 -7.05 13.66
C PHE A 79 9.04 -6.11 13.89
N THR A 80 9.68 -5.66 12.82
CA THR A 80 10.79 -4.70 12.86
C THR A 80 10.49 -3.58 11.87
N ALA A 81 10.53 -2.34 12.35
CA ALA A 81 10.34 -1.17 11.51
C ALA A 81 11.47 -1.07 10.47
N PHE A 82 11.13 -0.56 9.29
CA PHE A 82 12.15 -0.23 8.31
C PHE A 82 13.11 0.84 8.86
N PRO A 83 14.42 0.70 8.63
CA PRO A 83 15.38 1.68 9.12
C PRO A 83 15.21 3.04 8.45
N VAL A 84 15.32 4.12 9.23
CA VAL A 84 15.33 5.50 8.75
C VAL A 84 16.64 6.18 9.11
N TYR A 85 17.08 7.12 8.29
CA TYR A 85 18.38 7.74 8.40
C TYR A 85 18.30 9.28 8.40
N PRO A 86 17.76 9.91 9.45
CA PRO A 86 17.53 11.35 9.50
C PRO A 86 18.82 12.18 9.34
N ASN A 87 19.98 11.60 9.69
CA ASN A 87 21.29 12.25 9.57
C ASN A 87 22.13 11.75 8.38
N GLY A 88 21.51 11.05 7.42
CA GLY A 88 22.20 10.35 6.33
C GLY A 88 22.65 8.94 6.71
N PHE A 89 23.06 8.16 5.73
CA PHE A 89 23.47 6.75 5.91
C PHE A 89 24.81 6.67 6.67
N PRO A 90 24.99 5.63 7.51
CA PRO A 90 26.22 5.44 8.24
C PRO A 90 27.41 5.12 7.30
N PRO A 91 28.65 5.35 7.77
CA PRO A 91 29.85 5.19 6.93
C PRO A 91 29.94 3.85 6.22
N GLU A 92 29.58 2.75 6.90
CA GLU A 92 29.65 1.39 6.34
C GLU A 92 28.74 1.20 5.11
N VAL A 93 27.59 1.89 5.04
CA VAL A 93 26.70 1.87 3.90
C VAL A 93 27.32 2.59 2.70
N ILE A 94 27.92 3.76 2.96
CA ILE A 94 28.59 4.60 1.93
C ILE A 94 29.90 3.93 1.44
N GLU A 95 30.64 3.29 2.32
CA GLU A 95 31.85 2.52 1.97
C GLU A 95 31.49 1.32 1.09
N LYS A 96 30.42 0.57 1.43
CA LYS A 96 29.89 -0.49 0.56
C LYS A 96 29.48 0.06 -0.78
N PHE A 97 28.78 1.22 -0.82
CA PHE A 97 28.40 1.84 -2.09
C PHE A 97 29.63 2.09 -2.96
N THR A 98 30.67 2.72 -2.40
CA THR A 98 31.92 2.98 -3.13
C THR A 98 32.61 1.69 -3.59
N THR A 99 32.63 0.67 -2.74
CA THR A 99 33.27 -0.61 -3.03
C THR A 99 32.58 -1.36 -4.18
N TYR A 100 31.25 -1.43 -4.17
CA TYR A 100 30.49 -2.17 -5.17
C TYR A 100 30.28 -1.42 -6.49
N THR A 101 30.26 -0.08 -6.46
CA THR A 101 29.97 0.72 -7.65
C THR A 101 31.19 1.38 -8.29
N GLY A 102 32.30 1.53 -7.53
CA GLY A 102 33.49 2.29 -7.91
C GLY A 102 33.29 3.82 -7.85
N LEU A 103 32.12 4.30 -7.38
CA LEU A 103 31.77 5.71 -7.36
C LEU A 103 31.73 6.23 -5.91
N ARG A 104 32.22 7.45 -5.72
CA ARG A 104 31.96 8.21 -4.48
C ARG A 104 30.57 8.83 -4.57
N VAL A 105 30.04 9.29 -3.45
CA VAL A 105 28.73 9.93 -3.39
C VAL A 105 28.85 11.41 -3.05
N LEU A 106 27.92 12.20 -3.59
CA LEU A 106 27.64 13.56 -3.13
C LEU A 106 26.41 13.51 -2.20
N GLY A 107 26.34 14.39 -1.22
CA GLY A 107 25.20 14.53 -0.32
C GLY A 107 25.29 13.66 0.92
N ASN A 108 24.62 12.51 0.92
CA ASN A 108 24.42 11.63 2.10
C ASN A 108 23.77 12.34 3.28
N LYS A 109 22.59 12.92 3.05
CA LYS A 109 21.78 13.62 4.05
C LYS A 109 20.28 13.45 3.77
N ALA A 110 19.45 13.78 4.76
CA ALA A 110 18.02 13.95 4.53
C ALA A 110 17.76 15.25 3.76
N ALA A 111 17.00 15.17 2.67
CA ALA A 111 16.70 16.33 1.83
C ALA A 111 15.46 16.11 0.95
N SER A 112 14.87 17.21 0.51
CA SER A 112 13.92 17.21 -0.60
C SER A 112 14.64 16.93 -1.92
N GLY A 113 14.08 16.04 -2.75
CA GLY A 113 14.68 15.67 -4.03
C GLY A 113 14.75 16.82 -5.04
N THR A 114 13.95 17.87 -4.90
CA THR A 114 14.05 19.11 -5.73
C THR A 114 15.15 20.03 -5.24
N GLU A 115 15.28 20.17 -3.92
CA GLU A 115 16.30 21.03 -3.32
C GLU A 115 17.71 20.47 -3.50
N ILE A 116 17.90 19.17 -3.30
CA ILE A 116 19.23 18.57 -3.36
C ILE A 116 19.83 18.57 -4.77
N ILE A 117 18.99 18.46 -5.82
CA ILE A 117 19.50 18.60 -7.19
C ILE A 117 19.89 20.04 -7.54
N VAL A 118 19.24 21.03 -6.94
CA VAL A 118 19.65 22.44 -7.08
C VAL A 118 20.97 22.68 -6.36
N GLU A 119 21.13 22.12 -5.15
CA GLU A 119 22.32 22.29 -4.33
C GLU A 119 23.57 21.58 -4.91
N LEU A 120 23.42 20.33 -5.34
CA LEU A 120 24.55 19.46 -5.71
C LEU A 120 24.64 19.13 -7.21
N GLY A 121 23.67 19.58 -8.00
CA GLY A 121 23.60 19.23 -9.42
C GLY A 121 24.80 19.76 -10.23
N GLU A 122 25.31 20.95 -9.95
CA GLU A 122 26.50 21.50 -10.62
C GLU A 122 27.76 20.67 -10.26
N GLU A 123 27.92 20.30 -9.00
CA GLU A 123 29.03 19.43 -8.59
C GLU A 123 28.92 18.04 -9.21
N HIS A 124 27.70 17.48 -9.31
CA HIS A 124 27.44 16.22 -10.01
C HIS A 124 27.86 16.30 -11.48
N LEU A 125 27.50 17.36 -12.21
CA LEU A 125 27.91 17.56 -13.61
C LEU A 125 29.44 17.59 -13.76
N ARG A 126 30.13 18.24 -12.81
CA ARG A 126 31.57 18.38 -12.82
C ARG A 126 32.33 17.13 -12.47
N THR A 127 31.83 16.33 -11.53
CA THR A 127 32.55 15.20 -10.92
C THR A 127 32.11 13.84 -11.45
N GLY A 128 30.90 13.74 -12.01
CA GLY A 128 30.27 12.48 -12.38
C GLY A 128 29.81 11.63 -11.19
N GLN A 129 29.92 12.13 -9.94
CA GLN A 129 29.53 11.38 -8.75
C GLN A 129 28.00 11.47 -8.54
N PRO A 130 27.29 10.34 -8.26
CA PRO A 130 25.86 10.36 -7.99
C PRO A 130 25.54 11.10 -6.69
N ILE A 131 24.35 11.72 -6.65
CA ILE A 131 23.83 12.37 -5.45
C ILE A 131 23.03 11.35 -4.66
N VAL A 132 23.51 10.97 -3.47
CA VAL A 132 22.83 10.04 -2.56
C VAL A 132 22.17 10.84 -1.44
N TYR A 133 20.89 10.55 -1.16
CA TYR A 133 20.14 11.22 -0.11
C TYR A 133 18.99 10.33 0.39
N THR A 134 18.40 10.73 1.50
CA THR A 134 17.22 10.09 2.09
C THR A 134 16.13 11.12 2.36
N SER A 135 15.03 10.72 2.98
CA SER A 135 13.96 11.59 3.48
C SER A 135 13.49 11.09 4.86
N ALA A 136 12.34 11.54 5.33
CA ALA A 136 11.72 11.02 6.54
C ALA A 136 11.30 9.54 6.40
N ASP A 137 11.01 9.11 5.16
CA ASP A 137 10.69 7.72 4.87
C ASP A 137 11.94 6.83 4.89
N SER A 138 11.71 5.51 4.95
CA SER A 138 12.75 4.49 4.82
C SER A 138 13.17 4.31 3.35
N VAL A 139 13.96 5.23 2.83
CA VAL A 139 14.36 5.25 1.42
C VAL A 139 15.83 5.59 1.23
N PHE A 140 16.46 4.95 0.22
CA PHE A 140 17.76 5.31 -0.31
C PHE A 140 17.55 5.86 -1.73
N GLN A 141 17.88 7.11 -1.96
CA GLN A 141 17.62 7.78 -3.23
C GLN A 141 18.93 8.13 -3.94
N ILE A 142 18.98 7.87 -5.23
CA ILE A 142 20.13 8.23 -6.09
C ILE A 142 19.64 9.18 -7.16
N ALA A 143 20.04 10.45 -7.07
CA ALA A 143 19.80 11.40 -8.15
C ALA A 143 21.02 11.50 -9.07
N ALA A 144 20.75 11.52 -10.38
CA ALA A 144 21.78 11.66 -11.41
C ALA A 144 21.21 12.35 -12.66
N HIS A 145 22.04 13.18 -13.28
CA HIS A 145 21.74 13.81 -14.57
C HIS A 145 21.86 12.78 -15.69
N GLU A 146 20.86 12.67 -16.56
CA GLU A 146 20.77 11.63 -17.58
C GLU A 146 21.92 11.62 -18.59
N GLU A 147 22.55 12.78 -18.85
CA GLU A 147 23.73 12.89 -19.73
C GLU A 147 25.04 12.49 -19.02
N ILE A 148 25.09 12.47 -17.69
CA ILE A 148 26.30 12.16 -16.91
C ILE A 148 26.30 10.70 -16.47
N ILE A 149 25.18 10.22 -15.91
CA ILE A 149 24.94 8.82 -15.58
C ILE A 149 23.69 8.40 -16.35
N PRO A 150 23.83 7.68 -17.48
CA PRO A 150 22.70 7.21 -18.27
C PRO A 150 21.72 6.38 -17.43
N LEU A 151 20.45 6.37 -17.82
CA LEU A 151 19.38 5.69 -17.09
C LEU A 151 19.69 4.24 -16.75
N GLU A 152 20.21 3.48 -17.71
CA GLU A 152 20.59 2.07 -17.51
C GLU A 152 21.62 1.92 -16.38
N ARG A 153 22.62 2.81 -16.34
CA ARG A 153 23.63 2.79 -15.28
C ARG A 153 23.04 3.22 -13.93
N LEU A 154 22.16 4.22 -13.91
CA LEU A 154 21.47 4.63 -12.69
C LEU A 154 20.62 3.49 -12.13
N TYR A 155 19.90 2.78 -12.97
CA TYR A 155 19.09 1.62 -12.57
C TYR A 155 19.96 0.45 -12.08
N GLU A 156 21.10 0.22 -12.71
CA GLU A 156 22.08 -0.77 -12.23
C GLU A 156 22.61 -0.41 -10.83
N LEU A 157 22.95 0.86 -10.59
CA LEU A 157 23.38 1.34 -9.27
C LEU A 157 22.28 1.06 -8.21
N CYS A 158 21.04 1.35 -8.53
CA CYS A 158 19.92 1.08 -7.61
C CYS A 158 19.75 -0.42 -7.32
N LYS A 159 19.91 -1.29 -8.31
CA LYS A 159 19.89 -2.75 -8.11
C LYS A 159 21.03 -3.21 -7.20
N ILE A 160 22.25 -2.73 -7.43
CA ILE A 160 23.39 -3.02 -6.55
C ILE A 160 23.09 -2.61 -5.11
N VAL A 161 22.52 -1.41 -4.91
CA VAL A 161 22.16 -0.93 -3.58
C VAL A 161 21.10 -1.84 -2.95
N ARG A 162 20.07 -2.26 -3.70
CA ARG A 162 19.01 -3.14 -3.19
C ARG A 162 19.53 -4.50 -2.81
N GLU A 163 20.39 -5.10 -3.66
CA GLU A 163 20.78 -6.50 -3.52
C GLU A 163 22.00 -6.72 -2.62
N LYS A 164 22.88 -5.73 -2.48
CA LYS A 164 24.18 -5.90 -1.83
C LYS A 164 24.49 -4.92 -0.69
N ILE A 165 23.81 -3.79 -0.65
CA ILE A 165 24.16 -2.70 0.29
C ILE A 165 23.08 -2.51 1.34
N CYS A 166 21.84 -2.22 0.91
CA CYS A 166 20.71 -2.03 1.80
C CYS A 166 20.02 -3.36 2.12
N VAL A 167 20.74 -4.22 2.84
CA VAL A 167 20.31 -5.57 3.28
C VAL A 167 20.48 -5.72 4.79
N GLY A 168 19.77 -6.68 5.40
CA GLY A 168 19.80 -6.88 6.85
C GLY A 168 19.32 -5.63 7.60
N ASP A 169 20.08 -5.18 8.59
CA ASP A 169 19.74 -4.00 9.42
C ASP A 169 19.63 -2.68 8.61
N HIS A 170 20.15 -2.66 7.39
CA HIS A 170 20.08 -1.52 6.49
C HIS A 170 19.05 -1.69 5.38
N ALA A 171 18.15 -2.66 5.48
CA ALA A 171 17.13 -2.95 4.48
C ALA A 171 16.03 -1.88 4.46
N VAL A 172 16.33 -0.71 3.85
CA VAL A 172 15.31 0.34 3.66
C VAL A 172 14.19 -0.15 2.76
N GLY A 173 12.99 0.38 2.96
CA GLY A 173 11.79 -0.02 2.23
C GLY A 173 11.93 0.12 0.71
N ARG A 174 12.55 1.21 0.21
CA ARG A 174 12.72 1.46 -1.23
C ARG A 174 14.08 2.05 -1.57
N ILE A 175 14.65 1.59 -2.70
CA ILE A 175 15.75 2.27 -3.37
C ILE A 175 15.15 3.01 -4.56
N ILE A 176 15.44 4.31 -4.74
CA ILE A 176 14.76 5.13 -5.73
C ILE A 176 15.79 5.75 -6.69
N ALA A 177 15.66 5.44 -7.97
CA ALA A 177 16.31 6.17 -9.04
C ALA A 177 15.59 7.50 -9.29
N ARG A 178 16.32 8.61 -9.21
CA ARG A 178 15.81 9.98 -9.39
C ARG A 178 16.54 10.69 -10.52
N PRO A 179 16.33 10.34 -11.78
CA PRO A 179 16.96 11.02 -12.89
C PRO A 179 16.47 12.47 -13.03
N PHE A 180 17.38 13.33 -13.47
CA PHE A 180 17.10 14.73 -13.75
C PHE A 180 17.84 15.21 -14.98
N ILE A 181 17.43 16.35 -15.53
CA ILE A 181 18.00 17.03 -16.69
C ILE A 181 18.12 18.53 -16.42
N GLY A 182 18.73 19.25 -17.34
CA GLY A 182 18.80 20.73 -17.32
C GLY A 182 20.20 21.23 -17.04
N LYS A 183 20.29 22.51 -16.63
CA LYS A 183 21.56 23.22 -16.39
C LYS A 183 21.50 23.87 -15.00
N PRO A 184 22.64 24.30 -14.44
CA PRO A 184 22.64 25.07 -13.20
C PRO A 184 21.61 26.21 -13.23
N GLY A 185 20.76 26.26 -12.20
CA GLY A 185 19.62 27.17 -12.09
C GLY A 185 18.31 26.70 -12.76
N SER A 186 18.31 25.60 -13.52
CA SER A 186 17.12 25.09 -14.22
C SER A 186 17.03 23.55 -14.24
N PHE A 187 17.55 22.88 -13.21
CA PHE A 187 17.43 21.43 -13.09
C PHE A 187 15.97 21.01 -12.87
N ALA A 188 15.56 19.95 -13.57
CA ALA A 188 14.23 19.38 -13.47
C ALA A 188 14.28 17.84 -13.41
N ARG A 189 13.50 17.24 -12.50
CA ARG A 189 13.33 15.78 -12.45
C ARG A 189 12.58 15.29 -13.69
N THR A 190 12.97 14.12 -14.20
CA THR A 190 12.28 13.48 -15.33
C THR A 190 11.23 12.48 -14.84
N ALA A 191 10.41 12.01 -15.78
CA ALA A 191 9.43 10.93 -15.52
C ALA A 191 10.08 9.55 -15.41
N ASN A 192 11.38 9.42 -15.67
CA ASN A 192 12.14 8.17 -15.66
C ASN A 192 12.51 7.69 -14.23
N ARG A 193 11.75 8.12 -13.22
CA ARG A 193 11.87 7.60 -11.86
C ARG A 193 11.58 6.11 -11.86
N HIS A 194 12.41 5.34 -11.12
CA HIS A 194 12.16 3.93 -10.89
C HIS A 194 12.44 3.55 -9.44
N ASP A 195 11.51 2.82 -8.82
CA ASP A 195 11.59 2.39 -7.44
C ASP A 195 11.92 0.89 -7.38
N TYR A 196 12.85 0.51 -6.53
CA TYR A 196 13.22 -0.87 -6.21
C TYR A 196 12.77 -1.15 -4.77
N SER A 197 11.57 -1.65 -4.62
CA SER A 197 10.99 -2.00 -3.33
C SER A 197 11.69 -3.20 -2.69
N LEU A 198 11.66 -3.26 -1.37
CA LEU A 198 12.01 -4.47 -0.65
C LEU A 198 10.95 -5.54 -0.95
N GLN A 199 11.36 -6.78 -1.03
CA GLN A 199 10.43 -7.91 -1.14
C GLN A 199 9.94 -8.31 0.25
N PRO A 200 8.73 -8.86 0.38
CA PRO A 200 8.28 -9.46 1.63
C PRO A 200 9.33 -10.46 2.14
N PRO A 201 9.68 -10.44 3.45
CA PRO A 201 10.70 -11.30 4.00
C PRO A 201 10.29 -12.78 4.05
N GLU A 202 9.00 -13.06 3.97
CA GLU A 202 8.43 -14.41 3.96
C GLU A 202 7.45 -14.55 2.79
N ALA A 203 7.15 -15.80 2.42
CA ALA A 203 6.16 -16.09 1.38
C ALA A 203 4.78 -15.58 1.79
N THR A 204 4.14 -14.85 0.89
CA THR A 204 2.79 -14.32 1.05
C THR A 204 1.75 -15.25 0.42
N VAL A 205 0.46 -14.99 0.64
CA VAL A 205 -0.61 -15.70 -0.06
C VAL A 205 -0.51 -15.55 -1.57
N LEU A 206 0.06 -14.43 -2.07
CA LEU A 206 0.28 -14.22 -3.51
C LEU A 206 1.27 -15.26 -4.07
N ASP A 207 2.33 -15.55 -3.32
CA ASP A 207 3.33 -16.55 -3.70
C ASP A 207 2.72 -17.95 -3.73
N LEU A 208 1.94 -18.29 -2.70
CA LEU A 208 1.28 -19.61 -2.61
C LEU A 208 0.30 -19.83 -3.77
N LEU A 209 -0.51 -18.82 -4.10
CA LEU A 209 -1.44 -18.86 -5.23
C LEU A 209 -0.69 -19.08 -6.54
N LYS A 210 0.34 -18.29 -6.81
CA LYS A 210 1.16 -18.41 -8.01
C LYS A 210 1.86 -19.77 -8.12
N GLN A 211 2.40 -20.29 -7.02
CA GLN A 211 3.01 -21.63 -6.96
C GLN A 211 2.01 -22.75 -7.24
N ALA A 212 0.76 -22.55 -6.85
CA ALA A 212 -0.35 -23.46 -7.16
C ALA A 212 -0.85 -23.33 -8.62
N GLY A 213 -0.25 -22.47 -9.44
CA GLY A 213 -0.66 -22.24 -10.83
C GLY A 213 -1.91 -21.39 -11.00
N LEU A 214 -2.34 -20.69 -9.94
CA LEU A 214 -3.49 -19.81 -9.95
C LEU A 214 -3.11 -18.39 -10.45
N SER A 215 -4.08 -17.68 -11.01
CA SER A 215 -3.88 -16.30 -11.44
C SER A 215 -3.80 -15.36 -10.24
N VAL A 216 -2.84 -14.44 -10.25
CA VAL A 216 -2.71 -13.38 -9.23
C VAL A 216 -2.53 -12.05 -9.95
N THR A 217 -3.58 -11.26 -9.96
CA THR A 217 -3.63 -9.98 -10.66
C THR A 217 -3.57 -8.83 -9.68
N GLY A 218 -2.55 -7.98 -9.81
CA GLY A 218 -2.39 -6.75 -9.05
C GLY A 218 -2.91 -5.53 -9.81
N ILE A 219 -3.70 -4.67 -9.15
CA ILE A 219 -4.23 -3.42 -9.73
C ILE A 219 -3.77 -2.24 -8.87
N GLY A 220 -3.42 -1.13 -9.49
CA GLY A 220 -2.88 0.04 -8.81
C GLY A 220 -1.40 -0.12 -8.48
N LYS A 221 -1.00 0.11 -7.24
CA LYS A 221 0.39 -0.02 -6.76
C LYS A 221 0.77 -1.42 -6.28
N ILE A 222 -0.09 -2.42 -6.42
CA ILE A 222 0.15 -3.77 -5.87
C ILE A 222 1.50 -4.34 -6.37
N ALA A 223 1.82 -4.18 -7.64
CA ALA A 223 3.09 -4.68 -8.18
C ALA A 223 4.31 -4.03 -7.51
N ASP A 224 4.27 -2.72 -7.27
CA ASP A 224 5.36 -2.00 -6.61
C ASP A 224 5.47 -2.37 -5.12
N ILE A 225 4.33 -2.54 -4.43
CA ILE A 225 4.27 -2.90 -3.00
C ILE A 225 4.89 -4.26 -2.74
N TYR A 226 4.62 -5.23 -3.62
CA TYR A 226 5.17 -6.59 -3.51
C TYR A 226 6.43 -6.81 -4.34
N ALA A 227 7.05 -5.75 -4.89
CA ALA A 227 8.23 -5.86 -5.77
C ALA A 227 8.03 -6.90 -6.89
N HIS A 228 6.83 -6.95 -7.47
CA HIS A 228 6.34 -7.92 -8.46
C HIS A 228 6.32 -9.40 -8.00
N GLN A 229 6.65 -9.67 -6.73
CA GLN A 229 6.64 -11.03 -6.20
C GLN A 229 5.21 -11.57 -6.09
N GLY A 230 5.03 -12.84 -6.40
CA GLY A 230 3.74 -13.52 -6.31
C GLY A 230 2.72 -13.16 -7.41
N LEU A 231 2.95 -12.14 -8.23
CA LEU A 231 2.02 -11.72 -9.27
C LEU A 231 2.20 -12.49 -10.59
N THR A 232 1.10 -12.74 -11.29
CA THR A 232 1.06 -13.23 -12.66
C THR A 232 0.77 -12.13 -13.67
N GLN A 233 -0.01 -11.11 -13.25
CA GLN A 233 -0.37 -9.94 -14.06
C GLN A 233 -0.42 -8.69 -13.19
N SER A 234 -0.24 -7.51 -13.80
CA SER A 234 -0.38 -6.23 -13.11
C SER A 234 -0.93 -5.15 -14.03
N TYR A 235 -1.77 -4.29 -13.46
CA TYR A 235 -2.40 -3.16 -14.14
C TYR A 235 -2.16 -1.89 -13.29
N PRO A 236 -1.10 -1.11 -13.56
CA PRO A 236 -0.89 0.15 -12.87
C PRO A 236 -2.00 1.15 -13.21
N THR A 237 -2.44 1.92 -12.24
CA THR A 237 -3.53 2.90 -12.41
C THR A 237 -3.09 4.30 -12.00
N LYS A 238 -3.79 5.30 -12.53
CA LYS A 238 -3.56 6.72 -12.22
C LYS A 238 -4.66 7.31 -11.32
N SER A 239 -5.78 6.60 -11.16
CA SER A 239 -6.93 7.04 -10.36
C SER A 239 -7.72 5.87 -9.81
N ASN A 240 -8.52 6.09 -8.77
CA ASN A 240 -9.46 5.12 -8.23
C ASN A 240 -10.49 4.71 -9.29
N LYS A 241 -10.97 5.67 -10.08
CA LYS A 241 -11.91 5.41 -11.19
C LYS A 241 -11.34 4.39 -12.16
N GLN A 242 -10.10 4.60 -12.64
CA GLN A 242 -9.44 3.65 -13.54
C GLN A 242 -9.26 2.27 -12.88
N GLY A 243 -8.95 2.23 -11.58
CA GLY A 243 -8.87 0.98 -10.83
C GLY A 243 -10.19 0.22 -10.85
N MET A 244 -11.30 0.89 -10.54
CA MET A 244 -12.63 0.29 -10.55
C MET A 244 -13.09 -0.15 -11.95
N GLU A 245 -12.76 0.60 -13.00
CA GLU A 245 -13.02 0.22 -14.40
C GLU A 245 -12.29 -1.09 -14.73
N ILE A 246 -11.01 -1.22 -14.40
CA ILE A 246 -10.22 -2.45 -14.66
C ILE A 246 -10.77 -3.63 -13.87
N ILE A 247 -11.12 -3.45 -12.58
CA ILE A 247 -11.70 -4.51 -11.75
C ILE A 247 -13.02 -5.00 -12.38
N THR A 248 -13.86 -4.07 -12.82
CA THR A 248 -15.15 -4.39 -13.43
C THR A 248 -14.99 -5.13 -14.78
N ASP A 249 -14.05 -4.68 -15.62
CA ASP A 249 -13.72 -5.33 -16.87
C ASP A 249 -13.18 -6.75 -16.66
N LEU A 250 -12.38 -6.97 -15.64
CA LEU A 250 -11.87 -8.31 -15.31
C LEU A 250 -12.97 -9.25 -14.82
N ALA A 251 -13.94 -8.74 -14.07
CA ALA A 251 -15.10 -9.52 -13.64
C ALA A 251 -16.04 -9.91 -14.80
N GLU A 252 -16.05 -9.14 -15.88
CA GLU A 252 -16.83 -9.46 -17.09
C GLU A 252 -16.14 -10.48 -18.02
N ARG A 253 -14.84 -10.65 -17.88
CA ARG A 253 -14.06 -11.63 -18.64
C ARG A 253 -14.09 -12.97 -17.90
N ASP A 254 -13.80 -14.06 -18.60
CA ASP A 254 -13.60 -15.38 -17.97
C ASP A 254 -12.36 -15.37 -17.04
N PHE A 255 -12.48 -14.71 -15.90
CA PHE A 255 -11.49 -14.79 -14.83
C PHE A 255 -11.69 -16.13 -14.11
N THR A 256 -10.90 -17.11 -14.48
CA THR A 256 -11.23 -18.51 -14.23
C THR A 256 -10.75 -19.05 -12.90
N ASN A 257 -10.02 -18.47 -12.10
CA ASN A 257 -9.63 -18.95 -10.76
C ASN A 257 -8.36 -18.23 -10.28
N GLY A 258 -8.47 -17.49 -9.21
CA GLY A 258 -7.32 -16.78 -8.65
C GLY A 258 -7.73 -15.60 -7.77
N LEU A 259 -6.78 -14.69 -7.61
CA LEU A 259 -6.92 -13.49 -6.80
C LEU A 259 -6.78 -12.23 -7.65
N ILE A 260 -7.72 -11.31 -7.54
CA ILE A 260 -7.56 -9.91 -7.94
C ILE A 260 -7.34 -9.10 -6.66
N MET A 261 -6.19 -8.48 -6.53
CA MET A 261 -5.88 -7.56 -5.43
C MET A 261 -5.74 -6.15 -5.97
N ALA A 262 -6.52 -5.22 -5.46
CA ALA A 262 -6.55 -3.85 -5.94
C ALA A 262 -6.25 -2.86 -4.82
N ASN A 263 -5.41 -1.87 -5.13
CA ASN A 263 -5.14 -0.71 -4.28
C ASN A 263 -5.67 0.56 -4.97
N LEU A 264 -6.65 1.21 -4.35
CA LEU A 264 -7.24 2.47 -4.82
C LEU A 264 -6.49 3.64 -4.18
N VAL A 265 -5.45 4.10 -4.84
CA VAL A 265 -4.36 4.90 -4.30
C VAL A 265 -4.75 6.34 -3.92
N GLU A 266 -5.80 6.92 -4.52
CA GLU A 266 -6.11 8.35 -4.33
C GLU A 266 -6.63 8.65 -2.93
N PHE A 267 -7.25 7.68 -2.24
CA PHE A 267 -7.68 7.85 -0.84
C PHE A 267 -6.53 8.31 0.03
N ASP A 268 -5.38 7.68 -0.12
CA ASP A 268 -4.15 8.01 0.57
C ASP A 268 -3.45 9.24 -0.06
N SER A 269 -3.06 9.15 -1.33
CA SER A 269 -2.11 10.08 -1.97
C SER A 269 -2.71 11.43 -2.33
N ALA A 270 -4.00 11.49 -2.69
CA ALA A 270 -4.67 12.71 -3.12
C ALA A 270 -5.43 13.39 -1.97
N TYR A 271 -5.94 12.63 -1.01
CA TYR A 271 -6.82 13.15 0.03
C TYR A 271 -6.25 13.00 1.45
N GLY A 272 -5.85 11.80 1.87
CA GLY A 272 -5.31 11.53 3.20
C GLY A 272 -4.08 12.41 3.50
N HIS A 273 -3.01 12.23 2.76
CA HIS A 273 -1.76 13.01 2.87
C HIS A 273 -1.90 14.49 2.50
N ARG A 274 -3.06 14.94 2.07
CA ARG A 274 -3.34 16.34 1.72
C ARG A 274 -4.29 17.04 2.69
N ASN A 275 -4.71 16.34 3.74
CA ASN A 275 -5.69 16.85 4.70
C ASN A 275 -6.94 17.37 3.98
N ASP A 276 -7.43 16.62 2.97
CA ASP A 276 -8.62 16.94 2.20
C ASP A 276 -9.79 16.00 2.54
N PRO A 277 -10.48 16.20 3.67
CA PRO A 277 -11.60 15.37 4.05
C PRO A 277 -12.80 15.52 3.10
N ALA A 278 -12.95 16.66 2.41
CA ALA A 278 -14.01 16.86 1.44
C ALA A 278 -13.82 16.00 0.19
N GLY A 279 -12.61 16.02 -0.39
CA GLY A 279 -12.23 15.17 -1.52
C GLY A 279 -12.28 13.68 -1.16
N TYR A 280 -11.85 13.34 0.06
CA TYR A 280 -11.93 11.94 0.53
C TYR A 280 -13.38 11.46 0.63
N ALA A 281 -14.28 12.27 1.20
CA ALA A 281 -15.70 11.95 1.27
C ALA A 281 -16.32 11.76 -0.11
N GLN A 282 -16.01 12.63 -1.07
CA GLN A 282 -16.48 12.51 -2.44
C GLN A 282 -15.97 11.23 -3.10
N ALA A 283 -14.67 10.92 -2.93
CA ALA A 283 -14.06 9.71 -3.49
C ALA A 283 -14.69 8.42 -2.90
N LEU A 284 -15.08 8.42 -1.62
CA LEU A 284 -15.82 7.29 -1.02
C LEU A 284 -17.19 7.11 -1.68
N GLU A 285 -17.91 8.18 -1.95
CA GLU A 285 -19.23 8.11 -2.61
C GLU A 285 -19.12 7.67 -4.08
N GLU A 286 -18.08 8.13 -4.79
CA GLU A 286 -17.78 7.68 -6.15
C GLU A 286 -17.40 6.19 -6.17
N PHE A 287 -16.62 5.74 -5.19
CA PHE A 287 -16.30 4.31 -5.01
C PHE A 287 -17.55 3.48 -4.74
N ASP A 288 -18.43 3.90 -3.83
CA ASP A 288 -19.67 3.18 -3.50
C ASP A 288 -20.58 3.02 -4.73
N LEU A 289 -20.67 4.07 -5.55
CA LEU A 289 -21.42 4.01 -6.81
C LEU A 289 -20.79 3.02 -7.81
N ALA A 290 -19.45 3.04 -7.97
CA ALA A 290 -18.75 2.10 -8.83
C ALA A 290 -18.86 0.65 -8.30
N LEU A 291 -18.82 0.48 -6.97
CA LEU A 291 -18.98 -0.81 -6.30
C LEU A 291 -20.36 -1.44 -6.60
N ALA A 292 -21.42 -0.64 -6.74
CA ALA A 292 -22.73 -1.16 -7.16
C ALA A 292 -22.67 -1.87 -8.50
N SER A 293 -22.00 -1.25 -9.48
CA SER A 293 -21.83 -1.79 -10.82
C SER A 293 -20.95 -3.04 -10.84
N PHE A 294 -19.84 -3.00 -10.12
CA PHE A 294 -18.93 -4.15 -9.99
C PHE A 294 -19.60 -5.32 -9.29
N LYS A 295 -20.27 -5.09 -8.15
CA LYS A 295 -20.97 -6.14 -7.40
C LYS A 295 -22.01 -6.89 -8.23
N ALA A 296 -22.67 -6.20 -9.19
CA ALA A 296 -23.66 -6.82 -10.08
C ALA A 296 -23.04 -7.81 -11.09
N LYS A 297 -21.71 -7.80 -11.24
CA LYS A 297 -20.97 -8.73 -12.12
C LYS A 297 -20.47 -9.98 -11.39
N LEU A 298 -20.43 -9.93 -10.05
CA LEU A 298 -19.98 -11.06 -9.23
C LEU A 298 -20.99 -12.23 -9.34
N THR A 299 -20.43 -13.43 -9.37
CA THR A 299 -21.15 -14.69 -9.43
C THR A 299 -21.23 -15.36 -8.05
N GLU A 300 -21.86 -16.54 -7.97
CA GLU A 300 -21.90 -17.33 -6.74
C GLU A 300 -20.56 -18.01 -6.40
N ASP A 301 -19.57 -17.94 -7.27
CA ASP A 301 -18.24 -18.48 -7.05
C ASP A 301 -17.23 -17.39 -6.59
N ASP A 302 -17.68 -16.13 -6.52
CA ASP A 302 -16.83 -15.00 -6.16
C ASP A 302 -16.96 -14.61 -4.69
N LEU A 303 -15.81 -14.46 -4.03
CA LEU A 303 -15.70 -13.92 -2.68
C LEU A 303 -14.98 -12.56 -2.74
N LEU A 304 -15.66 -11.50 -2.34
CA LEU A 304 -15.12 -10.13 -2.31
C LEU A 304 -14.81 -9.69 -0.88
N PHE A 305 -13.60 -9.22 -0.66
CA PHE A 305 -13.20 -8.51 0.55
C PHE A 305 -12.99 -7.02 0.27
N ILE A 306 -13.50 -6.17 1.17
CA ILE A 306 -13.26 -4.72 1.17
C ILE A 306 -12.67 -4.37 2.53
N THR A 307 -11.48 -3.77 2.50
CA THR A 307 -10.72 -3.36 3.69
C THR A 307 -9.82 -2.17 3.37
N ALA A 308 -9.00 -1.75 4.32
CA ALA A 308 -7.89 -0.83 4.13
C ALA A 308 -6.58 -1.46 4.62
N ASP A 309 -5.47 -0.95 4.13
CA ASP A 309 -4.11 -1.33 4.53
C ASP A 309 -3.59 -0.52 5.73
N HIS A 310 -4.17 0.64 5.99
CA HIS A 310 -3.92 1.52 7.14
C HIS A 310 -5.03 2.56 7.26
N GLY A 311 -5.03 3.34 8.33
CA GLY A 311 -5.78 4.58 8.42
C GLY A 311 -4.99 5.76 7.85
N CYS A 312 -5.70 6.82 7.44
CA CYS A 312 -5.10 8.09 7.03
C CYS A 312 -6.13 9.20 7.24
N ASP A 313 -6.25 9.66 8.48
CA ASP A 313 -7.29 10.59 8.90
C ASP A 313 -6.96 12.04 8.48
N PRO A 314 -7.64 12.59 7.46
CA PRO A 314 -7.30 13.89 6.89
C PRO A 314 -7.73 15.07 7.80
N THR A 315 -8.41 14.80 8.90
CA THR A 315 -8.89 15.84 9.84
C THR A 315 -7.91 16.11 10.97
N LEU A 316 -6.93 15.22 11.15
CA LEU A 316 -5.90 15.36 12.18
C LEU A 316 -4.75 16.26 11.71
N ALA A 317 -3.99 16.76 12.68
CA ALA A 317 -2.77 17.51 12.38
C ALA A 317 -1.69 16.57 11.84
N GLY A 318 -0.99 17.03 10.81
CA GLY A 318 0.02 16.22 10.10
C GLY A 318 -0.52 15.59 8.83
N THR A 319 0.35 14.86 8.16
CA THR A 319 0.05 14.21 6.88
C THR A 319 0.52 12.75 6.87
N ASP A 320 0.64 12.14 8.05
CA ASP A 320 1.10 10.75 8.20
C ASP A 320 -0.11 9.80 8.25
N HIS A 321 0.14 8.52 8.01
CA HIS A 321 -0.86 7.47 8.23
C HIS A 321 -1.22 7.37 9.72
N THR A 322 -2.39 6.81 10.01
CA THR A 322 -2.90 6.68 11.37
C THR A 322 -3.07 5.23 11.80
N ARG A 323 -2.74 4.95 13.08
CA ARG A 323 -2.84 3.63 13.70
C ARG A 323 -4.25 3.41 14.23
N GLU A 324 -5.12 2.82 13.40
CA GLU A 324 -6.52 2.58 13.73
C GLU A 324 -6.99 1.20 13.25
N TYR A 325 -8.15 0.76 13.72
CA TYR A 325 -8.78 -0.42 13.14
C TYR A 325 -9.22 -0.13 11.72
N VAL A 326 -9.02 -1.09 10.82
CA VAL A 326 -9.56 -1.01 9.46
C VAL A 326 -10.84 -1.82 9.34
N PRO A 327 -11.83 -1.39 8.51
CA PRO A 327 -13.05 -2.16 8.28
C PRO A 327 -12.74 -3.47 7.55
N LEU A 328 -13.54 -4.50 7.80
CA LEU A 328 -13.53 -5.75 7.06
C LEU A 328 -14.95 -6.08 6.64
N LEU A 329 -15.20 -6.06 5.33
CA LEU A 329 -16.46 -6.51 4.73
C LEU A 329 -16.15 -7.70 3.81
N ALA A 330 -16.86 -8.81 4.00
CA ALA A 330 -16.70 -10.02 3.19
C ALA A 330 -18.05 -10.35 2.54
N TYR A 331 -18.13 -10.13 1.21
CA TYR A 331 -19.34 -10.38 0.43
C TYR A 331 -19.24 -11.66 -0.37
N HIS A 332 -20.28 -12.45 -0.30
CA HIS A 332 -20.53 -13.60 -1.15
C HIS A 332 -22.06 -13.70 -1.32
N GLN A 333 -22.56 -14.09 -2.48
CA GLN A 333 -24.01 -14.11 -2.75
C GLN A 333 -24.81 -14.96 -1.74
N ARG A 334 -24.22 -16.05 -1.23
CA ARG A 334 -24.84 -16.94 -0.24
C ARG A 334 -24.96 -16.33 1.16
N LEU A 335 -24.28 -15.20 1.44
CA LEU A 335 -24.36 -14.53 2.75
C LEU A 335 -25.57 -13.57 2.85
N ALA A 336 -26.25 -13.30 1.74
CA ALA A 336 -27.35 -12.37 1.72
C ALA A 336 -28.44 -12.71 2.76
N GLY A 337 -28.71 -11.78 3.67
CA GLY A 337 -29.70 -11.93 4.74
C GLY A 337 -29.20 -12.68 5.98
N GLN A 338 -27.96 -13.13 6.01
CA GLN A 338 -27.32 -13.68 7.21
C GLN A 338 -26.58 -12.57 7.96
N VAL A 339 -26.73 -12.52 9.28
CA VAL A 339 -26.00 -11.56 10.11
C VAL A 339 -24.75 -12.24 10.65
N ILE A 340 -23.62 -12.02 10.00
CA ILE A 340 -22.32 -12.62 10.38
C ILE A 340 -21.41 -11.49 10.84
N ASN A 341 -21.24 -11.37 12.15
CA ASN A 341 -20.29 -10.45 12.76
C ASN A 341 -18.95 -11.17 13.01
N LEU A 342 -17.92 -10.78 12.27
CA LEU A 342 -16.56 -11.30 12.39
C LEU A 342 -15.80 -10.72 13.61
N GLY A 343 -16.42 -9.76 14.30
CA GLY A 343 -15.84 -9.09 15.46
C GLY A 343 -14.60 -8.27 15.15
N VAL A 344 -13.67 -8.26 16.10
CA VAL A 344 -12.35 -7.65 15.93
C VAL A 344 -11.34 -8.75 15.63
N ARG A 345 -10.79 -8.77 14.42
CA ARG A 345 -9.70 -9.66 14.06
C ARG A 345 -8.40 -9.12 14.64
N SER A 346 -7.58 -9.99 15.19
CA SER A 346 -6.37 -9.61 15.91
C SER A 346 -5.20 -9.20 15.00
N THR A 347 -5.29 -9.49 13.71
CA THR A 347 -4.27 -9.16 12.69
C THR A 347 -4.89 -9.06 11.31
N PHE A 348 -4.30 -8.23 10.44
CA PHE A 348 -4.65 -8.20 9.01
C PHE A 348 -4.32 -9.53 8.31
N ALA A 349 -3.36 -10.29 8.85
CA ALA A 349 -2.96 -11.60 8.30
C ALA A 349 -4.09 -12.63 8.27
N ASP A 350 -5.16 -12.43 9.06
CA ASP A 350 -6.35 -13.28 9.03
C ASP A 350 -7.00 -13.27 7.63
N LEU A 351 -6.89 -12.17 6.89
CA LEU A 351 -7.38 -12.09 5.51
C LEU A 351 -6.56 -13.00 4.59
N GLY A 352 -5.23 -12.90 4.63
CA GLY A 352 -4.34 -13.78 3.85
C GLY A 352 -4.55 -15.25 4.16
N ALA A 353 -4.70 -15.61 5.46
CA ALA A 353 -5.01 -16.96 5.89
C ALA A 353 -6.36 -17.45 5.36
N THR A 354 -7.38 -16.56 5.31
CA THR A 354 -8.70 -16.89 4.76
C THR A 354 -8.65 -17.11 3.25
N ILE A 355 -7.88 -16.29 2.52
CA ILE A 355 -7.67 -16.49 1.08
C ILE A 355 -6.94 -17.82 0.83
N ALA A 356 -5.89 -18.14 1.57
CA ALA A 356 -5.17 -19.41 1.43
C ALA A 356 -6.09 -20.61 1.68
N ASP A 357 -6.91 -20.56 2.74
CA ASP A 357 -7.89 -21.60 3.09
C ASP A 357 -8.96 -21.77 1.99
N ASN A 358 -9.45 -20.66 1.40
CA ASN A 358 -10.44 -20.69 0.32
C ASN A 358 -9.93 -21.44 -0.93
N PHE A 359 -8.64 -21.37 -1.20
CA PHE A 359 -8.03 -22.11 -2.32
C PHE A 359 -7.42 -23.45 -1.91
N GLY A 360 -7.62 -23.91 -0.68
CA GLY A 360 -7.07 -25.17 -0.19
C GLY A 360 -5.54 -25.20 -0.15
N LEU A 361 -4.89 -24.04 0.01
CA LEU A 361 -3.45 -23.90 0.05
C LEU A 361 -2.90 -24.19 1.46
N PRO A 362 -1.59 -24.47 1.59
CA PRO A 362 -0.95 -24.57 2.89
C PRO A 362 -1.20 -23.33 3.75
N PRO A 363 -1.31 -23.49 5.09
CA PRO A 363 -1.51 -22.35 5.98
C PRO A 363 -0.27 -21.42 5.93
N LEU A 364 -0.53 -20.11 6.04
CA LEU A 364 0.52 -19.11 6.25
C LEU A 364 1.05 -19.17 7.68
N ALA A 365 2.23 -18.60 7.92
CA ALA A 365 2.85 -18.55 9.24
C ALA A 365 2.01 -17.74 10.24
N TYR A 366 1.29 -16.73 9.75
CA TYR A 366 0.47 -15.81 10.55
C TYR A 366 -0.95 -15.76 10.03
N GLY A 367 -1.87 -15.36 10.92
CA GLY A 367 -3.28 -15.22 10.65
C GLY A 367 -4.10 -16.48 10.96
N GLN A 368 -5.36 -16.26 11.17
CA GLN A 368 -6.36 -17.31 11.41
C GLN A 368 -7.52 -17.15 10.43
N SER A 369 -7.74 -18.17 9.59
CA SER A 369 -8.84 -18.19 8.63
C SER A 369 -10.20 -18.06 9.33
N PHE A 370 -11.06 -17.23 8.77
CA PHE A 370 -12.48 -17.11 9.12
C PHE A 370 -13.41 -17.62 8.00
N LEU A 371 -12.87 -18.37 7.04
CA LEU A 371 -13.65 -18.93 5.92
C LEU A 371 -14.86 -19.77 6.40
N LYS A 372 -14.69 -20.54 7.48
CA LYS A 372 -15.75 -21.35 8.05
C LYS A 372 -16.93 -20.54 8.59
N ASP A 373 -16.69 -19.26 8.93
CA ASP A 373 -17.76 -18.36 9.36
C ASP A 373 -18.53 -17.78 8.17
N LEU A 374 -17.90 -17.75 6.98
CA LEU A 374 -18.50 -17.27 5.73
C LEU A 374 -19.26 -18.36 4.96
N LEU A 375 -18.79 -19.59 4.98
CA LEU A 375 -19.27 -20.67 4.10
C LEU A 375 -19.88 -21.84 4.90
N ARG A 376 -20.60 -21.54 5.97
CA ARG A 376 -21.36 -22.54 6.75
C ARG A 376 -22.58 -23.06 6.01
#